data_79e45b0597467ec6400c799d91bc2484
#
_entry.id   79e45b0597467ec6400c799d91bc2484
#
_cell.length_a   1.000
_cell.length_b   1.000
_cell.length_c   1.000
_cell.angle_alpha   90.00
_cell.angle_beta   90.00
_cell.angle_gamma   90.00
#
_symmetry.space_group_name_H-M   'P 1'
#
loop_
_entity.id
_entity.type
_entity.pdbx_description
1 polymer ?
#
loop_
_entity_poly.entity_id
_entity_poly.type
_entity_poly.pdbx_seq_one_letter_code
_entity_poly.pdbx_strand_id
1 'polypeptide(L)'
;MLRFIHQNKNMLTLLSFISIVLAFMLGGDMKNFFLIVATFIASVPISIKAFQAIKLKTFSIELLVTIAVIGALLIGEYVESAVVTFLFLFGAYLEGKTLQKTRSSIRELIEMAPEEATVIRNGEKVTISVDDVEIGDRIIIHPGGKIPVDGKIIIGQATINEATVTGESIPVEKKQNDEVFSGTIVDNGYIEIIAEKVGADTTFAKIIELVEEAQESQSKTEKFLDKFANIYTPAIVVLALIVYLFTGNLHIAITFLVIACPGALVIGAPVSNVAGIGNGAKHGALIKGGEVMDVLSKVDTIVFDKTGTLTKGRPEVTDIKVFNNHAENDMLRIVAQAELLSEHHLGKTIVNEAKKRNIELTEEVPQGEVVKGHGVIATVEGKQVVIGNRTLMENENISIEPLIEQYATAQEKHGNTAVFAAIDGKIVAIISIADEIRDDAKQALAELRKQGVKRMIMLTGDNEHTAKKVADQLGLDEYHAQLLPQDKVEYVEKLQAEGHVVAMVGDGLNDAPAIATADIGLAMGEGGTDISMETADIVLMADRLTQFSHAYSLAKATIRNMKQNTFIAVGTVVLLLIGVLNGTVHLASGMFIHEASVLLVILNGMRLIGFNRKRKNNLSLQ
;
A
#
# COMPACT_ATOMS: atom_id res chain seq x y z
N MET A 1 -1.95 29.98 24.43
CA MET A 1 -3.12 30.55 23.75
C MET A 1 -3.54 29.74 22.52
N LEU A 2 -2.67 29.47 21.53
CA LEU A 2 -2.99 28.68 20.33
C LEU A 2 -3.45 27.24 20.64
N ARG A 3 -2.79 26.51 21.55
CA ARG A 3 -3.22 25.18 22.02
C ARG A 3 -4.61 25.20 22.65
N PHE A 4 -4.91 26.21 23.47
CA PHE A 4 -6.22 26.37 24.11
C PHE A 4 -7.34 26.60 23.09
N ILE A 5 -7.11 27.42 22.06
CA ILE A 5 -8.09 27.70 21.00
C ILE A 5 -8.30 26.47 20.13
N HIS A 6 -7.24 25.71 19.84
CA HIS A 6 -7.33 24.47 19.06
C HIS A 6 -8.13 23.38 19.80
N GLN A 7 -7.92 23.24 21.11
CA GLN A 7 -8.64 22.27 21.96
C GLN A 7 -10.09 22.67 22.22
N ASN A 8 -10.41 23.98 22.19
CA ASN A 8 -11.74 24.48 22.50
C ASN A 8 -12.56 24.94 21.28
N LYS A 9 -12.19 24.56 20.05
CA LYS A 9 -12.96 24.91 18.85
C LYS A 9 -14.44 24.55 18.96
N ASN A 10 -14.76 23.40 19.54
CA ASN A 10 -16.15 22.92 19.75
C ASN A 10 -16.92 23.85 20.62
N MET A 11 -16.30 24.33 21.72
CA MET A 11 -16.93 25.25 22.67
C MET A 11 -17.16 26.62 22.01
N LEU A 12 -16.20 27.14 21.25
CA LEU A 12 -16.34 28.42 20.55
C LEU A 12 -17.45 28.37 19.49
N THR A 13 -17.57 27.28 18.75
CA THR A 13 -18.66 27.06 17.79
C THR A 13 -20.00 27.04 18.47
N LEU A 14 -20.12 26.32 19.60
CA LEU A 14 -21.36 26.24 20.38
C LEU A 14 -21.75 27.61 20.97
N LEU A 15 -20.79 28.34 21.55
CA LEU A 15 -21.04 29.68 22.12
C LEU A 15 -21.46 30.69 21.05
N SER A 16 -20.84 30.66 19.86
CA SER A 16 -21.25 31.49 18.73
C SER A 16 -22.68 31.16 18.29
N PHE A 17 -23.03 29.87 18.20
CA PHE A 17 -24.38 29.43 17.86
C PHE A 17 -25.42 29.92 18.88
N ILE A 18 -25.16 29.73 20.17
CA ILE A 18 -26.05 30.20 21.25
C ILE A 18 -26.24 31.71 21.16
N SER A 19 -25.17 32.47 20.91
CA SER A 19 -25.24 33.93 20.77
C SER A 19 -26.10 34.33 19.56
N ILE A 20 -26.03 33.64 18.42
CA ILE A 20 -26.91 33.89 17.28
C ILE A 20 -28.37 33.60 17.62
N VAL A 21 -28.66 32.48 18.28
CA VAL A 21 -30.01 32.11 18.68
C VAL A 21 -30.60 33.17 19.62
N LEU A 22 -29.82 33.60 20.64
CA LEU A 22 -30.24 34.68 21.57
C LEU A 22 -30.51 36.00 20.84
N ALA A 23 -29.68 36.34 19.82
CA ALA A 23 -29.91 37.53 19.00
C ALA A 23 -31.28 37.55 18.34
N PHE A 24 -31.69 36.39 17.77
CA PHE A 24 -33.00 36.27 17.11
C PHE A 24 -34.17 36.17 18.09
N MET A 25 -33.93 35.72 19.33
CA MET A 25 -34.98 35.64 20.35
C MET A 25 -35.25 36.99 21.02
N LEU A 26 -34.24 37.86 21.21
CA LEU A 26 -34.36 39.09 21.99
C LEU A 26 -34.80 40.32 21.18
N GLY A 27 -34.46 40.41 19.89
CA GLY A 27 -34.84 41.53 19.03
C GLY A 27 -34.21 42.89 19.40
N GLY A 28 -34.54 43.95 18.65
CA GLY A 28 -34.05 45.33 18.91
C GLY A 28 -32.52 45.49 18.97
N ASP A 29 -32.05 46.40 19.78
CA ASP A 29 -30.62 46.68 19.96
C ASP A 29 -29.83 45.51 20.54
N MET A 30 -30.48 44.69 21.34
CA MET A 30 -29.89 43.47 21.91
C MET A 30 -29.57 42.44 20.81
N LYS A 31 -30.34 42.41 19.71
CA LYS A 31 -30.05 41.58 18.55
C LYS A 31 -28.67 41.89 17.99
N ASN A 32 -28.39 43.15 17.70
CA ASN A 32 -27.12 43.57 17.13
C ASN A 32 -25.94 43.31 18.07
N PHE A 33 -26.14 43.51 19.38
CA PHE A 33 -25.13 43.20 20.39
C PHE A 33 -24.74 41.72 20.38
N PHE A 34 -25.72 40.80 20.42
CA PHE A 34 -25.42 39.36 20.41
C PHE A 34 -24.85 38.88 19.08
N LEU A 35 -25.22 39.47 17.93
CA LEU A 35 -24.61 39.19 16.64
C LEU A 35 -23.14 39.60 16.59
N ILE A 36 -22.79 40.78 17.11
CA ILE A 36 -21.40 41.25 17.24
C ILE A 36 -20.60 40.31 18.15
N VAL A 37 -21.17 39.90 19.29
CA VAL A 37 -20.54 38.95 20.22
C VAL A 37 -20.30 37.60 19.52
N ALA A 38 -21.29 37.08 18.78
CA ALA A 38 -21.15 35.82 18.01
C ALA A 38 -20.05 35.92 16.97
N THR A 39 -20.02 37.04 16.23
CA THR A 39 -18.96 37.32 15.23
C THR A 39 -17.58 37.32 15.88
N PHE A 40 -17.45 38.04 17.03
CA PHE A 40 -16.16 38.13 17.72
C PHE A 40 -15.67 36.78 18.20
N ILE A 41 -16.52 35.97 18.83
CA ILE A 41 -16.20 34.62 19.32
C ILE A 41 -15.72 33.75 18.17
N ALA A 42 -16.47 33.71 17.06
CA ALA A 42 -16.14 32.86 15.91
C ALA A 42 -14.92 33.37 15.11
N SER A 43 -14.68 34.69 15.09
CA SER A 43 -13.55 35.29 14.34
C SER A 43 -12.20 35.08 15.00
N VAL A 44 -12.12 34.84 16.31
CA VAL A 44 -10.84 34.67 17.02
C VAL A 44 -9.95 33.58 16.38
N PRO A 45 -10.39 32.33 16.19
CA PRO A 45 -9.57 31.30 15.56
C PRO A 45 -9.26 31.62 14.09
N ILE A 46 -10.19 32.25 13.37
CA ILE A 46 -10.04 32.62 11.96
C ILE A 46 -8.97 33.69 11.81
N SER A 47 -9.05 34.77 12.60
CA SER A 47 -8.10 35.89 12.57
C SER A 47 -6.68 35.48 12.97
N ILE A 48 -6.52 34.55 13.89
CA ILE A 48 -5.20 34.02 14.27
C ILE A 48 -4.53 33.31 13.09
N LYS A 49 -5.28 32.46 12.39
CA LYS A 49 -4.76 31.79 11.19
C LYS A 49 -4.48 32.78 10.05
N ALA A 50 -5.36 33.75 9.85
CA ALA A 50 -5.14 34.84 8.90
C ALA A 50 -3.84 35.61 9.20
N PHE A 51 -3.58 35.95 10.47
CA PHE A 51 -2.34 36.60 10.89
C PHE A 51 -1.10 35.73 10.66
N GLN A 52 -1.19 34.43 10.92
CA GLN A 52 -0.11 33.48 10.62
C GLN A 52 0.18 33.42 9.11
N ALA A 53 -0.85 33.38 8.26
CA ALA A 53 -0.71 33.40 6.81
C ALA A 53 0.01 34.67 6.32
N ILE A 54 -0.37 35.85 6.85
CA ILE A 54 0.30 37.13 6.55
C ILE A 54 1.79 37.06 6.94
N LYS A 55 2.10 36.53 8.13
CA LYS A 55 3.48 36.41 8.61
C LYS A 55 4.31 35.49 7.71
N LEU A 56 3.71 34.44 7.16
CA LEU A 56 4.34 33.51 6.22
C LEU A 56 4.31 34.01 4.77
N LYS A 57 3.74 35.19 4.51
CA LYS A 57 3.53 35.77 3.17
C LYS A 57 2.72 34.85 2.25
N THR A 58 1.76 34.11 2.82
CA THR A 58 0.83 33.23 2.08
C THR A 58 -0.57 33.84 2.11
N PHE A 59 -1.32 33.63 1.03
CA PHE A 59 -2.74 34.02 0.97
C PHE A 59 -3.60 32.83 1.38
N SER A 60 -4.23 32.94 2.55
CA SER A 60 -5.12 31.88 3.04
C SER A 60 -6.58 32.27 2.94
N ILE A 61 -7.44 31.26 3.01
CA ILE A 61 -8.90 31.40 3.03
C ILE A 61 -9.34 32.21 4.24
N GLU A 62 -8.72 31.98 5.40
CA GLU A 62 -9.00 32.70 6.65
C GLU A 62 -8.71 34.20 6.52
N LEU A 63 -7.73 34.57 5.69
CA LEU A 63 -7.44 35.98 5.40
C LEU A 63 -8.60 36.64 4.62
N LEU A 64 -9.13 35.94 3.59
CA LEU A 64 -10.26 36.44 2.79
C LEU A 64 -11.51 36.61 3.66
N VAL A 65 -11.82 35.59 4.48
CA VAL A 65 -12.97 35.65 5.41
C VAL A 65 -12.79 36.76 6.45
N THR A 66 -11.59 36.96 6.98
CA THR A 66 -11.31 38.05 7.94
C THR A 66 -11.56 39.41 7.31
N ILE A 67 -11.07 39.65 6.10
CA ILE A 67 -11.29 40.92 5.36
C ILE A 67 -12.78 41.15 5.15
N ALA A 68 -13.50 40.11 4.73
CA ALA A 68 -14.93 40.19 4.45
C ALA A 68 -15.76 40.46 5.72
N VAL A 69 -15.43 39.81 6.83
CA VAL A 69 -16.10 40.00 8.12
C VAL A 69 -15.90 41.44 8.63
N ILE A 70 -14.67 41.98 8.53
CA ILE A 70 -14.40 43.39 8.88
C ILE A 70 -15.22 44.31 7.96
N GLY A 71 -15.26 44.04 6.67
CA GLY A 71 -16.07 44.82 5.71
C GLY A 71 -17.56 44.76 6.05
N ALA A 72 -18.11 43.58 6.33
CA ALA A 72 -19.52 43.41 6.72
C ALA A 72 -19.88 44.16 8.01
N LEU A 73 -19.03 44.13 9.03
CA LEU A 73 -19.22 44.90 10.25
C LEU A 73 -19.22 46.42 9.99
N LEU A 74 -18.33 46.91 9.12
CA LEU A 74 -18.23 48.34 8.78
C LEU A 74 -19.47 48.86 8.04
N ILE A 75 -20.13 48.02 7.22
CA ILE A 75 -21.36 48.41 6.51
C ILE A 75 -22.65 48.12 7.32
N GLY A 76 -22.51 47.60 8.56
CA GLY A 76 -23.64 47.34 9.46
C GLY A 76 -24.37 46.01 9.23
N GLU A 77 -23.80 45.09 8.40
CA GLU A 77 -24.38 43.77 8.13
C GLU A 77 -24.01 42.75 9.21
N TYR A 78 -24.54 42.97 10.41
CA TYR A 78 -24.20 42.16 11.61
C TYR A 78 -24.71 40.71 11.52
N VAL A 79 -25.89 40.49 10.87
CA VAL A 79 -26.44 39.14 10.68
C VAL A 79 -25.52 38.32 9.79
N GLU A 80 -25.12 38.89 8.66
CA GLU A 80 -24.27 38.23 7.69
C GLU A 80 -22.88 37.93 8.25
N SER A 81 -22.30 38.90 8.99
CA SER A 81 -21.01 38.73 9.67
C SER A 81 -21.05 37.56 10.67
N ALA A 82 -22.08 37.48 11.51
CA ALA A 82 -22.26 36.42 12.50
C ALA A 82 -22.48 35.03 11.84
N VAL A 83 -23.36 34.99 10.86
CA VAL A 83 -23.67 33.73 10.15
C VAL A 83 -22.46 33.20 9.38
N VAL A 84 -21.73 34.05 8.66
CA VAL A 84 -20.55 33.66 7.90
C VAL A 84 -19.45 33.13 8.81
N THR A 85 -19.11 33.85 9.89
CA THR A 85 -18.07 33.38 10.83
C THR A 85 -18.45 32.10 11.53
N PHE A 86 -19.72 31.96 11.92
CA PHE A 86 -20.24 30.70 12.50
C PHE A 86 -20.18 29.55 11.50
N LEU A 87 -20.69 29.72 10.27
CA LEU A 87 -20.69 28.68 9.25
C LEU A 87 -19.28 28.25 8.90
N PHE A 88 -18.34 29.19 8.76
CA PHE A 88 -16.93 28.87 8.50
C PHE A 88 -16.31 28.07 9.66
N LEU A 89 -16.54 28.47 10.90
CA LEU A 89 -16.02 27.76 12.06
C LEU A 89 -16.68 26.38 12.22
N PHE A 90 -17.99 26.28 11.97
CA PHE A 90 -18.75 25.02 11.99
C PHE A 90 -18.32 24.08 10.84
N GLY A 91 -18.12 24.63 9.65
CA GLY A 91 -17.56 23.88 8.50
C GLY A 91 -16.20 23.28 8.84
N ALA A 92 -15.28 24.10 9.36
CA ALA A 92 -13.96 23.64 9.80
C ALA A 92 -14.01 22.59 10.94
N TYR A 93 -15.01 22.65 11.81
CA TYR A 93 -15.27 21.63 12.82
C TYR A 93 -15.71 20.30 12.20
N LEU A 94 -16.70 20.34 11.31
CA LEU A 94 -17.21 19.14 10.63
C LEU A 94 -16.15 18.51 9.72
N GLU A 95 -15.39 19.33 9.00
CA GLU A 95 -14.24 18.91 8.21
C GLU A 95 -13.23 18.15 9.06
N GLY A 96 -12.75 18.75 10.15
CA GLY A 96 -11.78 18.13 11.05
C GLY A 96 -12.28 16.80 11.63
N LYS A 97 -13.57 16.74 12.07
CA LYS A 97 -14.17 15.49 12.58
C LYS A 97 -14.30 14.41 11.52
N THR A 98 -14.59 14.81 10.29
CA THR A 98 -14.77 13.88 9.18
C THR A 98 -13.43 13.36 8.66
N LEU A 99 -12.41 14.23 8.56
CA LEU A 99 -11.03 13.83 8.28
C LEU A 99 -10.50 12.85 9.34
N GLN A 100 -10.76 13.14 10.62
CA GLN A 100 -10.41 12.25 11.73
C GLN A 100 -11.10 10.88 11.57
N LYS A 101 -12.38 10.85 11.15
CA LYS A 101 -13.10 9.61 10.85
C LYS A 101 -12.53 8.89 9.61
N THR A 102 -12.07 9.62 8.59
CA THR A 102 -11.42 9.01 7.42
C THR A 102 -10.09 8.35 7.80
N ARG A 103 -9.35 8.97 8.74
CA ARG A 103 -8.13 8.39 9.32
C ARG A 103 -8.42 7.28 10.34
N SER A 104 -9.65 7.10 10.80
CA SER A 104 -9.99 6.09 11.82
C SER A 104 -9.81 4.65 11.33
N SER A 105 -9.83 4.39 10.02
CA SER A 105 -9.53 3.07 9.48
C SER A 105 -8.11 2.60 9.82
N ILE A 106 -7.19 3.54 9.96
CA ILE A 106 -5.81 3.28 10.37
C ILE A 106 -5.70 3.27 11.88
N ARG A 107 -6.45 4.14 12.55
CA ARG A 107 -6.53 4.11 14.00
C ARG A 107 -7.10 2.77 14.50
N GLU A 108 -8.06 2.18 13.79
CA GLU A 108 -8.55 0.82 14.08
C GLU A 108 -7.40 -0.22 13.99
N LEU A 109 -6.46 -0.08 13.04
CA LEU A 109 -5.27 -0.92 12.98
C LEU A 109 -4.35 -0.64 14.18
N ILE A 110 -4.06 0.60 14.51
CA ILE A 110 -3.21 0.98 15.66
C ILE A 110 -3.80 0.47 16.98
N GLU A 111 -5.12 0.57 17.19
CA GLU A 111 -5.82 0.08 18.38
C GLU A 111 -5.80 -1.46 18.49
N MET A 112 -5.42 -2.17 17.40
CA MET A 112 -5.19 -3.61 17.42
C MET A 112 -3.79 -3.99 17.94
N ALA A 113 -2.85 -3.04 18.08
CA ALA A 113 -1.55 -3.30 18.68
C ALA A 113 -1.71 -3.87 20.10
N PRO A 114 -0.96 -4.92 20.46
CA PRO A 114 -0.93 -5.42 21.83
C PRO A 114 -0.19 -4.45 22.74
N GLU A 115 -0.66 -4.27 23.97
CA GLU A 115 -0.02 -3.39 24.96
C GLU A 115 0.83 -4.19 25.95
N GLU A 116 0.51 -5.47 26.17
CA GLU A 116 1.14 -6.34 27.16
C GLU A 116 1.54 -7.69 26.56
N ALA A 117 2.60 -8.29 27.08
CA ALA A 117 3.09 -9.63 26.75
C ALA A 117 3.29 -10.48 28.00
N THR A 118 2.90 -11.77 27.96
CA THR A 118 3.20 -12.73 29.02
C THR A 118 4.46 -13.49 28.66
N VAL A 119 5.58 -13.15 29.31
CA VAL A 119 6.90 -13.75 29.08
C VAL A 119 7.25 -14.78 30.16
N ILE A 120 8.11 -15.75 29.81
CA ILE A 120 8.71 -16.67 30.77
C ILE A 120 10.16 -16.22 31.00
N ARG A 121 10.42 -15.61 32.15
CA ARG A 121 11.78 -15.24 32.57
C ARG A 121 12.14 -15.99 33.84
N ASN A 122 13.30 -16.64 33.90
CA ASN A 122 13.75 -17.48 35.03
C ASN A 122 12.78 -18.59 35.47
N GLY A 123 11.94 -19.09 34.53
CA GLY A 123 10.95 -20.13 34.82
C GLY A 123 9.62 -19.62 35.40
N GLU A 124 9.47 -18.32 35.61
CA GLU A 124 8.26 -17.68 36.08
C GLU A 124 7.54 -16.94 34.94
N LYS A 125 6.20 -16.96 34.98
CA LYS A 125 5.35 -16.20 34.04
C LYS A 125 5.17 -14.78 34.56
N VAL A 126 5.60 -13.79 33.79
CA VAL A 126 5.48 -12.36 34.13
C VAL A 126 4.79 -11.64 32.96
N THR A 127 3.81 -10.80 33.27
CA THR A 127 3.21 -9.89 32.28
C THR A 127 3.97 -8.57 32.31
N ILE A 128 4.48 -8.17 31.15
CA ILE A 128 5.26 -6.95 30.96
C ILE A 128 4.67 -6.11 29.82
N SER A 129 5.08 -4.84 29.72
CA SER A 129 4.77 -4.05 28.53
C SER A 129 5.40 -4.66 27.29
N VAL A 130 4.76 -4.56 26.13
CA VAL A 130 5.35 -5.02 24.85
C VAL A 130 6.67 -4.30 24.55
N ASP A 131 6.80 -3.04 24.99
CA ASP A 131 8.01 -2.25 24.82
C ASP A 131 9.22 -2.79 25.62
N ASP A 132 8.96 -3.62 26.64
CA ASP A 132 10.00 -4.25 27.50
C ASP A 132 10.36 -5.67 27.05
N VAL A 133 9.79 -6.16 25.94
CA VAL A 133 10.12 -7.48 25.37
C VAL A 133 11.46 -7.41 24.65
N GLU A 134 12.33 -8.40 24.90
CA GLU A 134 13.63 -8.51 24.27
C GLU A 134 13.68 -9.67 23.27
N ILE A 135 14.56 -9.57 22.27
CA ILE A 135 14.80 -10.68 21.33
C ILE A 135 15.29 -11.91 22.11
N GLY A 136 14.66 -13.07 21.83
CA GLY A 136 14.91 -14.32 22.53
C GLY A 136 14.00 -14.57 23.74
N ASP A 137 13.15 -13.62 24.13
CA ASP A 137 12.12 -13.87 25.14
C ASP A 137 11.14 -14.95 24.68
N ARG A 138 10.79 -15.83 25.62
CA ARG A 138 9.78 -16.86 25.43
C ARG A 138 8.43 -16.33 25.88
N ILE A 139 7.46 -16.27 24.96
CA ILE A 139 6.17 -15.63 25.17
C ILE A 139 5.04 -16.65 25.02
N ILE A 140 4.09 -16.58 25.92
CA ILE A 140 2.90 -17.44 25.95
C ILE A 140 1.71 -16.70 25.37
N ILE A 141 1.00 -17.31 24.43
CA ILE A 141 -0.24 -16.77 23.86
C ILE A 141 -1.36 -17.79 24.05
N HIS A 142 -2.44 -17.32 24.68
CA HIS A 142 -3.66 -18.10 24.92
C HIS A 142 -4.69 -17.80 23.83
N PRO A 143 -5.74 -18.67 23.67
CA PRO A 143 -6.86 -18.41 22.77
C PRO A 143 -7.50 -17.04 23.05
N GLY A 144 -7.77 -16.27 22.00
CA GLY A 144 -8.25 -14.88 22.09
C GLY A 144 -7.15 -13.85 22.36
N GLY A 145 -5.91 -14.29 22.63
CA GLY A 145 -4.78 -13.40 22.86
C GLY A 145 -4.22 -12.81 21.57
N LYS A 146 -3.74 -11.57 21.65
CA LYS A 146 -2.96 -10.93 20.57
C LYS A 146 -1.50 -11.36 20.68
N ILE A 147 -0.86 -11.58 19.53
CA ILE A 147 0.56 -11.87 19.45
C ILE A 147 1.33 -10.54 19.60
N PRO A 148 2.21 -10.42 20.61
CA PRO A 148 2.80 -9.11 20.95
C PRO A 148 3.97 -8.70 20.05
N VAL A 149 4.74 -9.65 19.53
CA VAL A 149 5.95 -9.43 18.74
C VAL A 149 6.06 -10.48 17.63
N ASP A 150 6.92 -10.26 16.63
CA ASP A 150 7.17 -11.28 15.61
C ASP A 150 8.09 -12.36 16.18
N GLY A 151 7.83 -13.62 15.84
CA GLY A 151 8.62 -14.73 16.32
C GLY A 151 8.25 -16.07 15.73
N LYS A 152 8.89 -17.13 16.23
CA LYS A 152 8.63 -18.53 15.84
C LYS A 152 7.96 -19.32 16.92
N ILE A 153 7.02 -20.18 16.53
CA ILE A 153 6.37 -21.13 17.43
C ILE A 153 7.38 -22.21 17.86
N ILE A 154 7.66 -22.29 19.17
CA ILE A 154 8.51 -23.34 19.74
C ILE A 154 7.71 -24.49 20.35
N ILE A 155 6.50 -24.22 20.83
CA ILE A 155 5.59 -25.22 21.42
C ILE A 155 4.16 -24.92 21.00
N GLY A 156 3.40 -25.98 20.69
CA GLY A 156 1.99 -25.92 20.42
C GLY A 156 1.61 -25.74 18.96
N GLN A 157 0.33 -25.56 18.74
CA GLN A 157 -0.27 -25.24 17.45
C GLN A 157 -1.52 -24.39 17.69
N ALA A 158 -1.83 -23.51 16.74
CA ALA A 158 -2.98 -22.62 16.84
C ALA A 158 -3.54 -22.27 15.46
N THR A 159 -4.81 -21.90 15.45
CA THR A 159 -5.42 -21.21 14.32
C THR A 159 -5.31 -19.71 14.59
N ILE A 160 -4.67 -18.97 13.71
CA ILE A 160 -4.33 -17.55 13.88
C ILE A 160 -5.06 -16.73 12.83
N ASN A 161 -5.75 -15.69 13.28
CA ASN A 161 -6.34 -14.68 12.41
C ASN A 161 -5.28 -13.61 12.09
N GLU A 162 -4.76 -13.66 10.89
CA GLU A 162 -3.71 -12.75 10.41
C GLU A 162 -4.28 -11.57 9.60
N ALA A 163 -5.58 -11.30 9.67
CA ALA A 163 -6.25 -10.26 8.88
C ALA A 163 -5.68 -8.84 9.08
N THR A 164 -5.09 -8.57 10.23
CA THR A 164 -4.43 -7.29 10.56
C THR A 164 -3.17 -7.04 9.74
N VAL A 165 -2.45 -8.10 9.41
CA VAL A 165 -1.20 -8.07 8.65
C VAL A 165 -1.47 -8.37 7.18
N THR A 166 -2.16 -9.47 6.90
CA THR A 166 -2.36 -9.95 5.52
C THR A 166 -3.58 -9.34 4.82
N GLY A 167 -4.52 -8.77 5.57
CA GLY A 167 -5.82 -8.32 5.04
C GLY A 167 -6.81 -9.44 4.75
N GLU A 168 -6.48 -10.71 5.09
CA GLU A 168 -7.32 -11.87 4.86
C GLU A 168 -8.11 -12.28 6.10
N SER A 169 -9.41 -12.48 5.94
CA SER A 169 -10.30 -12.86 7.04
C SER A 169 -10.34 -14.37 7.32
N ILE A 170 -9.59 -15.19 6.58
CA ILE A 170 -9.55 -16.65 6.77
C ILE A 170 -8.40 -16.96 7.72
N PRO A 171 -8.67 -17.52 8.92
CA PRO A 171 -7.62 -17.90 9.85
C PRO A 171 -6.72 -19.00 9.28
N VAL A 172 -5.43 -18.94 9.62
CA VAL A 172 -4.39 -19.86 9.16
C VAL A 172 -3.99 -20.80 10.30
N GLU A 173 -3.82 -22.09 10.02
CA GLU A 173 -3.29 -23.04 10.99
C GLU A 173 -1.76 -22.93 11.02
N LYS A 174 -1.19 -22.69 12.21
CA LYS A 174 0.26 -22.59 12.47
C LYS A 174 0.68 -23.63 13.50
N LYS A 175 1.86 -24.20 13.26
CA LYS A 175 2.46 -25.27 14.08
C LYS A 175 3.90 -24.93 14.44
N GLN A 176 4.56 -25.80 15.18
CA GLN A 176 5.94 -25.63 15.58
C GLN A 176 6.88 -25.32 14.40
N ASN A 177 7.74 -24.34 14.57
CA ASN A 177 8.66 -23.69 13.61
C ASN A 177 8.01 -22.76 12.59
N ASP A 178 6.69 -22.56 12.60
CA ASP A 178 6.06 -21.55 11.77
C ASP A 178 6.24 -20.14 12.36
N GLU A 179 6.37 -19.15 11.50
CA GLU A 179 6.46 -17.73 11.88
C GLU A 179 5.09 -17.16 12.23
N VAL A 180 5.06 -16.26 13.21
CA VAL A 180 3.87 -15.52 13.64
C VAL A 180 4.20 -14.03 13.76
N PHE A 181 3.19 -13.19 13.52
CA PHE A 181 3.35 -11.75 13.40
C PHE A 181 2.64 -10.99 14.51
N SER A 182 3.26 -9.93 15.00
CA SER A 182 2.67 -8.98 15.93
C SER A 182 1.32 -8.46 15.43
N GLY A 183 0.39 -8.18 16.35
CA GLY A 183 -0.94 -7.65 16.02
C GLY A 183 -1.95 -8.67 15.49
N THR A 184 -1.55 -9.93 15.27
CA THR A 184 -2.45 -11.04 14.90
C THR A 184 -3.10 -11.66 16.13
N ILE A 185 -4.18 -12.41 15.95
CA ILE A 185 -5.00 -12.94 17.06
C ILE A 185 -5.04 -14.45 16.99
N VAL A 186 -4.77 -15.14 18.10
CA VAL A 186 -4.95 -16.59 18.23
C VAL A 186 -6.44 -16.87 18.42
N ASP A 187 -7.12 -17.40 17.41
CA ASP A 187 -8.55 -17.76 17.49
C ASP A 187 -8.76 -19.01 18.35
N ASN A 188 -7.95 -20.05 18.12
CA ASN A 188 -8.03 -21.29 18.84
C ASN A 188 -6.64 -21.92 18.96
N GLY A 189 -6.41 -22.67 20.03
CA GLY A 189 -5.13 -23.33 20.31
C GLY A 189 -4.28 -22.55 21.34
N TYR A 190 -3.08 -23.06 21.60
CA TYR A 190 -2.12 -22.52 22.53
C TYR A 190 -0.73 -22.58 21.89
N ILE A 191 0.00 -21.48 21.95
CA ILE A 191 1.35 -21.43 21.43
C ILE A 191 2.31 -20.74 22.39
N GLU A 192 3.55 -21.19 22.36
CA GLU A 192 4.68 -20.45 22.91
C GLU A 192 5.61 -20.11 21.77
N ILE A 193 6.01 -18.85 21.72
CA ILE A 193 6.88 -18.31 20.69
C ILE A 193 8.19 -17.84 21.30
N ILE A 194 9.24 -17.80 20.48
CA ILE A 194 10.47 -17.08 20.77
C ILE A 194 10.47 -15.76 19.98
N ALA A 195 10.73 -14.65 20.65
CA ALA A 195 10.75 -13.33 20.02
C ALA A 195 11.95 -13.20 19.07
N GLU A 196 11.70 -12.85 17.80
CA GLU A 196 12.73 -12.61 16.78
C GLU A 196 12.83 -11.12 16.40
N LYS A 197 11.68 -10.39 16.34
CA LYS A 197 11.64 -8.94 16.11
C LYS A 197 10.77 -8.28 17.17
N VAL A 198 11.20 -7.15 17.72
CA VAL A 198 10.54 -6.44 18.83
C VAL A 198 10.40 -4.96 18.54
N GLY A 199 9.44 -4.28 19.18
CA GLY A 199 9.24 -2.84 19.08
C GLY A 199 9.00 -2.35 17.64
N ALA A 200 9.77 -1.37 17.19
CA ALA A 200 9.66 -0.77 15.86
C ALA A 200 10.02 -1.72 14.70
N ASP A 201 10.78 -2.80 14.99
CA ASP A 201 11.22 -3.76 13.98
C ASP A 201 10.16 -4.82 13.65
N THR A 202 9.06 -4.88 14.40
CA THR A 202 7.96 -5.81 14.11
C THR A 202 7.29 -5.48 12.80
N THR A 203 6.81 -6.50 12.10
CA THR A 203 6.07 -6.36 10.82
C THR A 203 4.87 -5.42 10.97
N PHE A 204 4.15 -5.51 12.07
CA PHE A 204 2.99 -4.66 12.33
C PHE A 204 3.38 -3.18 12.56
N ALA A 205 4.47 -2.90 13.29
CA ALA A 205 4.97 -1.54 13.48
C ALA A 205 5.41 -0.90 12.15
N LYS A 206 6.12 -1.65 11.30
CA LYS A 206 6.51 -1.22 9.95
C LYS A 206 5.31 -0.93 9.05
N ILE A 207 4.25 -1.75 9.12
CA ILE A 207 3.00 -1.49 8.40
C ILE A 207 2.40 -0.14 8.81
N ILE A 208 2.33 0.13 10.12
CA ILE A 208 1.78 1.39 10.64
C ILE A 208 2.62 2.56 10.15
N GLU A 209 3.94 2.49 10.28
CA GLU A 209 4.88 3.54 9.84
C GLU A 209 4.71 3.85 8.34
N LEU A 210 4.72 2.83 7.47
CA LEU A 210 4.51 3.00 6.04
C LEU A 210 3.16 3.64 5.69
N VAL A 211 2.11 3.31 6.44
CA VAL A 211 0.78 3.88 6.21
C VAL A 211 0.70 5.33 6.70
N GLU A 212 1.35 5.67 7.82
CA GLU A 212 1.45 7.05 8.32
C GLU A 212 2.24 7.93 7.35
N GLU A 213 3.41 7.50 6.91
CA GLU A 213 4.21 8.20 5.90
C GLU A 213 3.44 8.41 4.58
N ALA A 214 2.73 7.36 4.12
CA ALA A 214 1.91 7.43 2.92
C ALA A 214 0.81 8.50 3.02
N GLN A 215 0.23 8.70 4.20
CA GLN A 215 -0.80 9.73 4.41
C GLN A 215 -0.26 11.15 4.45
N GLU A 216 0.99 11.32 4.86
CA GLU A 216 1.65 12.63 4.89
C GLU A 216 2.17 13.02 3.49
N SER A 217 2.36 12.05 2.60
CA SER A 217 2.86 12.30 1.26
C SER A 217 1.78 12.89 0.35
N GLN A 218 2.05 14.08 -0.20
CA GLN A 218 1.14 14.77 -1.13
C GLN A 218 1.24 14.20 -2.55
N SER A 219 0.09 13.98 -3.18
CA SER A 219 0.02 13.64 -4.61
C SER A 219 0.42 14.80 -5.52
N LYS A 220 0.77 14.48 -6.78
CA LYS A 220 1.00 15.53 -7.82
C LYS A 220 -0.23 16.42 -8.00
N THR A 221 -1.41 15.83 -7.90
CA THR A 221 -2.69 16.55 -7.98
C THR A 221 -2.85 17.52 -6.81
N GLU A 222 -2.52 17.14 -5.58
CA GLU A 222 -2.55 18.01 -4.41
C GLU A 222 -1.55 19.16 -4.53
N LYS A 223 -0.30 18.86 -4.88
CA LYS A 223 0.74 19.89 -5.12
C LYS A 223 0.31 20.90 -6.20
N PHE A 224 -0.37 20.41 -7.26
CA PHE A 224 -0.92 21.29 -8.30
C PHE A 224 -2.05 22.17 -7.76
N LEU A 225 -2.98 21.62 -6.98
CA LEU A 225 -4.10 22.37 -6.40
C LEU A 225 -3.62 23.43 -5.39
N ASP A 226 -2.61 23.12 -4.58
CA ASP A 226 -1.98 24.08 -3.67
C ASP A 226 -1.32 25.23 -4.43
N LYS A 227 -0.58 24.90 -5.50
CA LYS A 227 0.02 25.94 -6.37
C LYS A 227 -1.05 26.80 -7.07
N PHE A 228 -2.13 26.16 -7.52
CA PHE A 228 -3.27 26.87 -8.09
C PHE A 228 -3.91 27.82 -7.07
N ALA A 229 -4.17 27.36 -5.84
CA ALA A 229 -4.77 28.17 -4.77
C ALA A 229 -3.92 29.40 -4.43
N ASN A 230 -2.60 29.26 -4.42
CA ASN A 230 -1.66 30.36 -4.17
C ASN A 230 -1.69 31.46 -5.25
N ILE A 231 -2.11 31.15 -6.47
CA ILE A 231 -2.27 32.13 -7.57
C ILE A 231 -3.72 32.64 -7.60
N TYR A 232 -4.65 31.75 -7.44
CA TYR A 232 -6.08 32.02 -7.52
C TYR A 232 -6.55 33.01 -6.44
N THR A 233 -6.12 32.81 -5.18
CA THR A 233 -6.58 33.63 -4.05
C THR A 233 -6.24 35.12 -4.21
N PRO A 234 -5.02 35.55 -4.55
CA PRO A 234 -4.74 36.94 -4.89
C PRO A 234 -5.54 37.47 -6.06
N ALA A 235 -5.74 36.64 -7.10
CA ALA A 235 -6.53 37.03 -8.27
C ALA A 235 -7.99 37.36 -7.90
N ILE A 236 -8.59 36.60 -6.99
CA ILE A 236 -9.94 36.86 -6.48
C ILE A 236 -10.04 38.18 -5.72
N VAL A 237 -9.01 38.55 -4.95
CA VAL A 237 -8.96 39.86 -4.26
C VAL A 237 -8.99 41.01 -5.29
N VAL A 238 -8.20 40.88 -6.35
CA VAL A 238 -8.19 41.87 -7.44
C VAL A 238 -9.53 41.93 -8.17
N LEU A 239 -10.11 40.77 -8.47
CA LEU A 239 -11.44 40.69 -9.11
C LEU A 239 -12.55 41.28 -8.24
N ALA A 240 -12.54 41.03 -6.93
CA ALA A 240 -13.49 41.65 -6.00
C ALA A 240 -13.38 43.17 -5.99
N LEU A 241 -12.16 43.71 -6.07
CA LEU A 241 -11.95 45.17 -6.22
C LEU A 241 -12.52 45.68 -7.56
N ILE A 242 -12.31 44.96 -8.64
CA ILE A 242 -12.88 45.28 -9.96
C ILE A 242 -14.42 45.27 -9.89
N VAL A 243 -15.03 44.24 -9.28
CA VAL A 243 -16.47 44.17 -9.07
C VAL A 243 -16.98 45.38 -8.29
N TYR A 244 -16.24 45.82 -7.24
CA TYR A 244 -16.61 47.01 -6.51
C TYR A 244 -16.56 48.28 -7.39
N LEU A 245 -15.52 48.44 -8.18
CA LEU A 245 -15.36 49.62 -9.07
C LEU A 245 -16.45 49.70 -10.14
N PHE A 246 -16.92 48.54 -10.67
CA PHE A 246 -17.98 48.50 -11.68
C PHE A 246 -19.38 48.61 -11.09
N THR A 247 -19.64 48.02 -9.92
CA THR A 247 -20.97 48.00 -9.32
C THR A 247 -21.24 49.15 -8.36
N GLY A 248 -20.19 49.77 -7.80
CA GLY A 248 -20.28 50.73 -6.71
C GLY A 248 -20.81 50.13 -5.40
N ASN A 249 -21.01 48.84 -5.35
CA ASN A 249 -21.66 48.14 -4.24
C ASN A 249 -20.65 47.27 -3.47
N LEU A 250 -20.28 47.73 -2.27
CA LEU A 250 -19.34 47.02 -1.40
C LEU A 250 -19.86 45.66 -0.93
N HIS A 251 -21.16 45.54 -0.72
CA HIS A 251 -21.80 44.27 -0.31
C HIS A 251 -21.62 43.17 -1.37
N ILE A 252 -21.81 43.49 -2.66
CA ILE A 252 -21.58 42.54 -3.76
C ILE A 252 -20.10 42.14 -3.81
N ALA A 253 -19.17 43.08 -3.67
CA ALA A 253 -17.74 42.81 -3.71
C ALA A 253 -17.27 41.92 -2.55
N ILE A 254 -17.76 42.16 -1.34
CA ILE A 254 -17.47 41.32 -0.15
C ILE A 254 -18.05 39.92 -0.35
N THR A 255 -19.30 39.82 -0.82
CA THR A 255 -19.97 38.53 -1.11
C THR A 255 -19.18 37.75 -2.17
N PHE A 256 -18.75 38.41 -3.24
CA PHE A 256 -17.91 37.83 -4.27
C PHE A 256 -16.59 37.28 -3.71
N LEU A 257 -15.91 38.06 -2.85
CA LEU A 257 -14.64 37.71 -2.24
C LEU A 257 -14.73 36.42 -1.39
N VAL A 258 -15.79 36.28 -0.60
CA VAL A 258 -15.96 35.11 0.31
C VAL A 258 -16.36 33.88 -0.48
N ILE A 259 -17.31 34.01 -1.41
CA ILE A 259 -17.87 32.88 -2.14
C ILE A 259 -16.89 32.32 -3.17
N ALA A 260 -16.01 33.14 -3.72
CA ALA A 260 -14.95 32.69 -4.64
C ALA A 260 -13.85 31.84 -3.96
N CYS A 261 -13.96 31.58 -2.65
CA CYS A 261 -12.99 30.76 -1.92
C CYS A 261 -12.91 29.31 -2.47
N PRO A 262 -11.72 28.75 -2.73
CA PRO A 262 -11.56 27.41 -3.30
C PRO A 262 -11.58 26.27 -2.25
N GLY A 263 -12.22 26.44 -1.07
CA GLY A 263 -12.16 25.49 0.06
C GLY A 263 -12.48 24.05 -0.32
N ALA A 264 -13.60 23.82 -1.02
CA ALA A 264 -14.00 22.49 -1.48
C ALA A 264 -13.00 21.87 -2.47
N LEU A 265 -12.31 22.70 -3.26
CA LEU A 265 -11.33 22.25 -4.24
C LEU A 265 -10.06 21.71 -3.54
N VAL A 266 -9.57 22.43 -2.55
CA VAL A 266 -8.34 22.09 -1.82
C VAL A 266 -8.52 20.83 -0.98
N ILE A 267 -9.67 20.64 -0.33
CA ILE A 267 -9.91 19.47 0.53
C ILE A 267 -10.24 18.18 -0.24
N GLY A 268 -10.73 18.29 -1.46
CA GLY A 268 -11.26 17.15 -2.21
C GLY A 268 -10.23 16.07 -2.55
N ALA A 269 -9.00 16.45 -2.86
CA ALA A 269 -7.92 15.52 -3.21
C ALA A 269 -7.35 14.81 -1.96
N PRO A 270 -6.95 15.50 -0.88
CA PRO A 270 -6.47 14.87 0.35
C PRO A 270 -7.45 13.84 0.94
N VAL A 271 -8.73 14.17 1.03
CA VAL A 271 -9.75 13.24 1.55
C VAL A 271 -9.84 11.97 0.71
N SER A 272 -9.82 12.11 -0.62
CA SER A 272 -9.88 10.97 -1.54
C SER A 272 -8.64 10.08 -1.41
N ASN A 273 -7.44 10.67 -1.31
CA ASN A 273 -6.18 9.94 -1.13
C ASN A 273 -6.14 9.19 0.20
N VAL A 274 -6.40 9.86 1.30
CA VAL A 274 -6.38 9.25 2.64
C VAL A 274 -7.37 8.08 2.71
N ALA A 275 -8.59 8.26 2.15
CA ALA A 275 -9.58 7.20 2.11
C ALA A 275 -9.16 6.02 1.21
N GLY A 276 -8.51 6.30 0.07
CA GLY A 276 -7.98 5.30 -0.84
C GLY A 276 -6.83 4.51 -0.21
N ILE A 277 -5.80 5.19 0.30
CA ILE A 277 -4.65 4.55 0.96
C ILE A 277 -5.11 3.68 2.13
N GLY A 278 -6.00 4.20 2.99
CA GLY A 278 -6.54 3.44 4.12
C GLY A 278 -7.35 2.20 3.69
N ASN A 279 -8.08 2.28 2.57
CA ASN A 279 -8.76 1.11 2.01
C ASN A 279 -7.77 0.09 1.45
N GLY A 280 -6.72 0.54 0.75
CA GLY A 280 -5.64 -0.33 0.25
C GLY A 280 -5.00 -1.14 1.37
N ALA A 281 -4.56 -0.46 2.43
CA ALA A 281 -3.96 -1.07 3.61
C ALA A 281 -4.89 -2.11 4.26
N LYS A 282 -6.16 -1.79 4.43
CA LYS A 282 -7.18 -2.72 4.96
C LYS A 282 -7.37 -4.00 4.11
N HIS A 283 -7.00 -3.96 2.83
CA HIS A 283 -7.08 -5.09 1.92
C HIS A 283 -5.69 -5.69 1.62
N GLY A 284 -4.69 -5.42 2.45
CA GLY A 284 -3.37 -5.99 2.36
C GLY A 284 -2.48 -5.42 1.25
N ALA A 285 -2.84 -4.26 0.69
CA ALA A 285 -1.99 -3.54 -0.27
C ALA A 285 -1.53 -2.22 0.34
N LEU A 286 -0.28 -2.15 0.78
CA LEU A 286 0.33 -0.94 1.31
C LEU A 286 0.81 -0.05 0.17
N ILE A 287 0.19 1.11 0.00
CA ILE A 287 0.49 2.07 -1.07
C ILE A 287 1.20 3.27 -0.45
N LYS A 288 2.44 3.54 -0.85
CA LYS A 288 3.31 4.56 -0.26
C LYS A 288 3.00 6.00 -0.72
N GLY A 289 1.72 6.37 -0.70
CA GLY A 289 1.33 7.75 -0.87
C GLY A 289 0.45 8.08 -2.07
N GLY A 290 0.02 9.35 -2.10
CA GLY A 290 -0.89 9.85 -3.13
C GLY A 290 -0.26 9.94 -4.52
N GLU A 291 1.05 10.15 -4.62
CA GLU A 291 1.76 10.16 -5.90
C GLU A 291 1.74 8.77 -6.55
N VAL A 292 1.94 7.72 -5.75
CA VAL A 292 1.85 6.32 -6.20
C VAL A 292 0.45 6.01 -6.73
N MET A 293 -0.61 6.48 -6.04
CA MET A 293 -2.00 6.35 -6.52
C MET A 293 -2.21 7.02 -7.88
N ASP A 294 -1.66 8.22 -8.07
CA ASP A 294 -1.76 8.96 -9.33
C ASP A 294 -1.11 8.18 -10.49
N VAL A 295 0.10 7.66 -10.29
CA VAL A 295 0.86 6.92 -11.32
C VAL A 295 0.24 5.55 -11.56
N LEU A 296 -0.10 4.80 -10.50
CA LEU A 296 -0.74 3.48 -10.59
C LEU A 296 -2.01 3.51 -11.44
N SER A 297 -2.82 4.57 -11.30
CA SER A 297 -4.04 4.74 -12.10
C SER A 297 -3.80 4.82 -13.61
N LYS A 298 -2.58 5.15 -14.03
CA LYS A 298 -2.15 5.35 -15.44
C LYS A 298 -1.38 4.17 -16.00
N VAL A 299 -0.98 3.22 -15.16
CA VAL A 299 -0.26 2.01 -15.60
C VAL A 299 -1.05 1.31 -16.72
N ASP A 300 -0.39 1.07 -17.83
CA ASP A 300 -0.94 0.36 -18.98
C ASP A 300 -0.18 -0.93 -19.32
N THR A 301 1.04 -1.07 -18.80
CA THR A 301 1.91 -2.22 -19.00
C THR A 301 2.39 -2.75 -17.65
N ILE A 302 2.24 -4.05 -17.42
CA ILE A 302 2.71 -4.70 -16.19
C ILE A 302 3.75 -5.74 -16.56
N VAL A 303 4.88 -5.67 -15.88
CA VAL A 303 5.98 -6.63 -15.97
C VAL A 303 6.00 -7.45 -14.70
N PHE A 304 6.01 -8.76 -14.82
CA PHE A 304 6.05 -9.69 -13.71
C PHE A 304 7.37 -10.47 -13.72
N ASP A 305 7.99 -10.61 -12.57
CA ASP A 305 8.91 -11.72 -12.38
C ASP A 305 8.12 -13.04 -12.33
N LYS A 306 8.79 -14.16 -12.60
CA LYS A 306 8.17 -15.48 -12.50
C LYS A 306 8.17 -16.00 -11.05
N THR A 307 9.40 -16.19 -10.51
CA THR A 307 9.63 -16.95 -9.26
C THR A 307 9.26 -16.12 -8.05
N GLY A 308 8.45 -16.68 -7.12
CA GLY A 308 7.98 -15.94 -5.95
C GLY A 308 6.90 -14.89 -6.24
N THR A 309 6.66 -14.54 -7.53
CA THR A 309 5.68 -13.54 -7.97
C THR A 309 4.46 -14.19 -8.63
N LEU A 310 4.60 -14.71 -9.85
CA LEU A 310 3.54 -15.48 -10.51
C LEU A 310 3.42 -16.90 -9.97
N THR A 311 4.49 -17.41 -9.38
CA THR A 311 4.58 -18.70 -8.71
C THR A 311 4.75 -18.51 -7.20
N LYS A 312 4.57 -19.59 -6.44
CA LYS A 312 4.62 -19.57 -4.97
C LYS A 312 6.03 -19.35 -4.39
N GLY A 313 7.09 -19.44 -5.22
CA GLY A 313 8.48 -19.34 -4.76
C GLY A 313 8.94 -20.49 -3.88
N ARG A 314 8.19 -21.58 -3.88
CA ARG A 314 8.48 -22.83 -3.13
C ARG A 314 8.61 -23.97 -4.13
N PRO A 315 9.74 -24.04 -4.88
CA PRO A 315 9.94 -25.10 -5.83
C PRO A 315 9.97 -26.46 -5.13
N GLU A 316 9.40 -27.46 -5.78
CA GLU A 316 9.41 -28.85 -5.29
C GLU A 316 10.02 -29.77 -6.36
N VAL A 317 10.69 -30.84 -5.88
CA VAL A 317 11.16 -31.90 -6.77
C VAL A 317 9.93 -32.69 -7.24
N THR A 318 9.66 -32.64 -8.53
CA THR A 318 8.50 -33.29 -9.16
C THR A 318 8.83 -34.69 -9.69
N ASP A 319 10.08 -34.90 -10.09
CA ASP A 319 10.54 -36.19 -10.62
C ASP A 319 12.06 -36.31 -10.52
N ILE A 320 12.55 -37.54 -10.29
CA ILE A 320 13.95 -37.90 -10.27
C ILE A 320 14.16 -39.08 -11.22
N LYS A 321 14.82 -38.83 -12.33
CA LYS A 321 15.16 -39.86 -13.28
C LYS A 321 16.61 -40.24 -13.16
N VAL A 322 16.87 -41.47 -12.71
CA VAL A 322 18.22 -42.04 -12.59
C VAL A 322 18.52 -42.88 -13.83
N PHE A 323 19.74 -42.73 -14.28
CA PHE A 323 20.32 -43.51 -15.38
C PHE A 323 21.41 -44.47 -14.80
N ASN A 324 21.67 -45.59 -15.44
CA ASN A 324 22.75 -46.51 -15.07
C ASN A 324 22.61 -47.27 -13.72
N ASN A 325 21.50 -47.94 -13.46
CA ASN A 325 21.28 -48.89 -12.35
C ASN A 325 21.63 -48.41 -10.91
N HIS A 326 21.69 -47.12 -10.68
CA HIS A 326 21.84 -46.56 -9.33
C HIS A 326 20.48 -46.49 -8.62
N ALA A 327 20.45 -46.62 -7.29
CA ALA A 327 19.24 -46.39 -6.53
C ALA A 327 18.91 -44.89 -6.46
N GLU A 328 17.65 -44.53 -6.62
CA GLU A 328 17.20 -43.13 -6.65
C GLU A 328 17.61 -42.37 -5.37
N ASN A 329 17.38 -42.99 -4.20
CA ASN A 329 17.72 -42.35 -2.92
C ASN A 329 19.24 -42.17 -2.71
N ASP A 330 20.08 -43.08 -3.27
CA ASP A 330 21.54 -42.91 -3.20
C ASP A 330 21.99 -41.74 -4.07
N MET A 331 21.37 -41.58 -5.25
CA MET A 331 21.68 -40.43 -6.13
C MET A 331 21.19 -39.13 -5.50
N LEU A 332 19.98 -39.10 -4.96
CA LEU A 332 19.47 -37.93 -4.26
C LEU A 332 20.37 -37.57 -3.07
N ARG A 333 20.88 -38.52 -2.31
CA ARG A 333 21.81 -38.28 -1.20
C ARG A 333 23.10 -37.62 -1.68
N ILE A 334 23.73 -38.15 -2.72
CA ILE A 334 25.00 -37.61 -3.26
C ILE A 334 24.80 -36.19 -3.81
N VAL A 335 23.71 -35.98 -4.55
CA VAL A 335 23.37 -34.66 -5.13
C VAL A 335 23.02 -33.68 -4.02
N ALA A 336 22.19 -34.06 -3.06
CA ALA A 336 21.84 -33.19 -1.94
C ALA A 336 23.06 -32.82 -1.08
N GLN A 337 24.01 -33.78 -0.87
CA GLN A 337 25.27 -33.51 -0.15
C GLN A 337 26.12 -32.49 -0.88
N ALA A 338 26.20 -32.53 -2.21
CA ALA A 338 26.94 -31.55 -3.02
C ALA A 338 26.25 -30.18 -2.98
N GLU A 339 24.92 -30.13 -3.01
CA GLU A 339 24.13 -28.89 -2.98
C GLU A 339 24.15 -28.17 -1.61
N LEU A 340 24.70 -28.77 -0.55
CA LEU A 340 24.98 -28.05 0.70
C LEU A 340 25.94 -26.86 0.53
N LEU A 341 26.72 -26.82 -0.56
CA LEU A 341 27.57 -25.69 -0.95
C LEU A 341 26.75 -24.51 -1.49
N SER A 342 25.52 -24.76 -1.99
CA SER A 342 24.75 -23.79 -2.73
C SER A 342 23.69 -23.12 -1.85
N GLU A 343 23.66 -21.79 -1.89
CA GLU A 343 22.55 -21.02 -1.32
C GLU A 343 21.39 -20.84 -2.32
N HIS A 344 21.54 -21.35 -3.55
CA HIS A 344 20.53 -21.22 -4.59
C HIS A 344 19.25 -22.00 -4.24
N HIS A 345 18.08 -21.43 -4.51
CA HIS A 345 16.79 -22.02 -4.15
C HIS A 345 16.59 -23.45 -4.72
N LEU A 346 17.09 -23.75 -5.92
CA LEU A 346 17.01 -25.11 -6.50
C LEU A 346 17.85 -26.11 -5.70
N GLY A 347 19.03 -25.72 -5.24
CA GLY A 347 19.88 -26.56 -4.37
C GLY A 347 19.19 -26.84 -3.03
N LYS A 348 18.66 -25.79 -2.39
CA LYS A 348 17.88 -25.94 -1.15
C LYS A 348 16.67 -26.87 -1.33
N THR A 349 16.00 -26.83 -2.50
CA THR A 349 14.89 -27.73 -2.83
C THR A 349 15.32 -29.19 -2.86
N ILE A 350 16.46 -29.49 -3.48
CA ILE A 350 17.01 -30.85 -3.53
C ILE A 350 17.39 -31.36 -2.14
N VAL A 351 18.04 -30.49 -1.33
CA VAL A 351 18.40 -30.80 0.06
C VAL A 351 17.13 -31.07 0.91
N ASN A 352 16.09 -30.23 0.75
CA ASN A 352 14.84 -30.40 1.46
C ASN A 352 14.10 -31.70 1.04
N GLU A 353 14.15 -32.08 -0.22
CA GLU A 353 13.58 -33.35 -0.69
C GLU A 353 14.30 -34.55 -0.05
N ALA A 354 15.63 -34.52 0.04
CA ALA A 354 16.39 -35.54 0.73
C ALA A 354 15.97 -35.64 2.22
N LYS A 355 15.81 -34.51 2.91
CA LYS A 355 15.34 -34.46 4.31
C LYS A 355 13.90 -34.99 4.45
N LYS A 356 12.99 -34.63 3.54
CA LYS A 356 11.61 -35.16 3.50
C LYS A 356 11.57 -36.69 3.41
N ARG A 357 12.53 -37.28 2.67
CA ARG A 357 12.67 -38.74 2.54
C ARG A 357 13.46 -39.40 3.67
N ASN A 358 13.80 -38.65 4.73
CA ASN A 358 14.61 -39.10 5.87
C ASN A 358 15.98 -39.66 5.43
N ILE A 359 16.59 -39.07 4.41
CA ILE A 359 17.92 -39.39 3.95
C ILE A 359 18.92 -38.60 4.82
N GLU A 360 19.79 -39.32 5.52
CA GLU A 360 20.83 -38.68 6.34
C GLU A 360 21.88 -38.03 5.45
N LEU A 361 22.14 -36.74 5.67
CA LEU A 361 23.20 -35.98 5.08
C LEU A 361 24.27 -35.70 6.14
N THR A 362 25.55 -35.71 5.77
CA THR A 362 26.60 -35.32 6.70
C THR A 362 26.61 -33.82 6.93
N GLU A 363 26.91 -33.38 8.16
CA GLU A 363 27.01 -31.94 8.46
C GLU A 363 28.23 -31.26 7.81
N GLU A 364 29.20 -32.05 7.33
CA GLU A 364 30.37 -31.50 6.63
C GLU A 364 30.02 -31.04 5.24
N VAL A 365 30.28 -29.74 4.98
CA VAL A 365 30.15 -29.16 3.64
C VAL A 365 31.28 -29.71 2.78
N PRO A 366 30.98 -30.32 1.61
CA PRO A 366 31.98 -30.91 0.75
C PRO A 366 32.92 -29.86 0.14
N GLN A 367 34.13 -30.29 -0.25
CA GLN A 367 35.03 -29.41 -0.99
C GLN A 367 34.48 -29.22 -2.42
N GLY A 368 34.43 -27.96 -2.87
CA GLY A 368 33.90 -27.65 -4.20
C GLY A 368 33.77 -26.16 -4.45
N GLU A 369 33.14 -25.81 -5.54
CA GLU A 369 32.85 -24.44 -5.94
C GLU A 369 31.44 -24.27 -6.49
N VAL A 370 30.88 -23.09 -6.27
CA VAL A 370 29.62 -22.69 -6.88
C VAL A 370 29.92 -21.89 -8.14
N VAL A 371 29.52 -22.40 -9.30
CA VAL A 371 29.64 -21.72 -10.60
C VAL A 371 28.40 -20.85 -10.78
N LYS A 372 28.58 -19.55 -10.58
CA LYS A 372 27.45 -18.57 -10.57
C LYS A 372 26.61 -18.65 -11.85
N GLY A 373 25.31 -18.90 -11.67
CA GLY A 373 24.34 -19.02 -12.77
C GLY A 373 24.35 -20.36 -13.51
N HIS A 374 25.24 -21.31 -13.15
CA HIS A 374 25.36 -22.58 -13.85
C HIS A 374 25.18 -23.82 -12.97
N GLY A 375 25.64 -23.80 -11.72
CA GLY A 375 25.49 -24.94 -10.80
C GLY A 375 26.64 -25.10 -9.80
N VAL A 376 26.90 -26.34 -9.39
CA VAL A 376 27.86 -26.71 -8.34
C VAL A 376 28.79 -27.80 -8.86
N ILE A 377 30.09 -27.70 -8.51
CA ILE A 377 31.09 -28.74 -8.69
C ILE A 377 31.63 -29.09 -7.31
N ALA A 378 31.48 -30.33 -6.88
CA ALA A 378 31.88 -30.76 -5.54
C ALA A 378 32.53 -32.14 -5.54
N THR A 379 33.29 -32.45 -4.50
CA THR A 379 33.81 -33.79 -4.23
C THR A 379 33.02 -34.43 -3.09
N VAL A 380 32.23 -35.44 -3.41
CA VAL A 380 31.43 -36.21 -2.46
C VAL A 380 31.90 -37.65 -2.45
N GLU A 381 32.28 -38.18 -1.28
CA GLU A 381 32.80 -39.56 -1.14
C GLU A 381 33.94 -39.91 -2.10
N GLY A 382 34.81 -38.94 -2.36
CA GLY A 382 35.98 -39.11 -3.26
C GLY A 382 35.63 -39.10 -4.78
N LYS A 383 34.39 -38.82 -5.16
CA LYS A 383 33.93 -38.70 -6.53
C LYS A 383 33.69 -37.24 -6.90
N GLN A 384 34.00 -36.85 -8.10
CA GLN A 384 33.64 -35.55 -8.63
C GLN A 384 32.15 -35.53 -9.00
N VAL A 385 31.39 -34.65 -8.41
CA VAL A 385 29.97 -34.45 -8.66
C VAL A 385 29.77 -33.08 -9.29
N VAL A 386 29.11 -33.02 -10.43
CA VAL A 386 28.76 -31.79 -11.15
C VAL A 386 27.26 -31.72 -11.28
N ILE A 387 26.67 -30.64 -10.75
CA ILE A 387 25.21 -30.45 -10.72
C ILE A 387 24.89 -29.09 -11.33
N GLY A 388 24.00 -29.03 -12.31
CA GLY A 388 23.64 -27.75 -12.90
C GLY A 388 22.91 -27.86 -14.23
N ASN A 389 23.00 -26.76 -15.01
CA ASN A 389 22.37 -26.64 -16.32
C ASN A 389 23.25 -27.24 -17.44
N ARG A 390 22.72 -27.23 -18.67
CA ARG A 390 23.47 -27.72 -19.88
C ARG A 390 24.80 -27.03 -20.07
N THR A 391 24.84 -25.72 -19.85
CA THR A 391 26.07 -24.92 -20.03
C THR A 391 27.19 -25.40 -19.10
N LEU A 392 26.85 -25.77 -17.84
CA LEU A 392 27.85 -26.34 -16.94
C LEU A 392 28.35 -27.70 -17.43
N MET A 393 27.44 -28.54 -17.90
CA MET A 393 27.84 -29.86 -18.48
C MET A 393 28.78 -29.68 -19.65
N GLU A 394 28.50 -28.74 -20.56
CA GLU A 394 29.37 -28.42 -21.70
C GLU A 394 30.73 -27.88 -21.25
N ASN A 395 30.77 -26.95 -20.32
CA ASN A 395 32.00 -26.35 -19.79
C ASN A 395 32.92 -27.41 -19.15
N GLU A 396 32.31 -28.39 -18.47
CA GLU A 396 33.03 -29.51 -17.84
C GLU A 396 33.29 -30.67 -18.82
N ASN A 397 33.03 -30.51 -20.13
CA ASN A 397 33.16 -31.51 -21.16
C ASN A 397 32.36 -32.81 -20.89
N ILE A 398 31.22 -32.70 -20.23
CA ILE A 398 30.32 -33.81 -19.93
C ILE A 398 29.31 -33.94 -21.07
N SER A 399 29.38 -35.07 -21.81
CA SER A 399 28.48 -35.33 -22.95
C SER A 399 27.07 -35.68 -22.46
N ILE A 400 26.05 -34.99 -23.03
CA ILE A 400 24.66 -35.30 -22.81
C ILE A 400 24.17 -36.26 -23.88
N GLU A 401 23.86 -37.50 -23.50
CA GLU A 401 23.36 -38.50 -24.44
C GLU A 401 21.96 -38.08 -24.99
N PRO A 402 21.66 -38.41 -26.28
CA PRO A 402 20.36 -38.02 -26.88
C PRO A 402 19.11 -38.44 -26.10
N LEU A 403 19.15 -39.59 -25.44
CA LEU A 403 18.04 -40.08 -24.61
C LEU A 403 17.85 -39.22 -23.37
N ILE A 404 18.94 -38.79 -22.74
CA ILE A 404 18.93 -37.91 -21.54
C ILE A 404 18.40 -36.53 -21.94
N GLU A 405 18.88 -35.99 -23.08
CA GLU A 405 18.40 -34.71 -23.59
C GLU A 405 16.92 -34.73 -23.98
N GLN A 406 16.45 -35.83 -24.57
CA GLN A 406 15.04 -36.02 -24.90
C GLN A 406 14.17 -36.01 -23.61
N TYR A 407 14.66 -36.67 -22.56
CA TYR A 407 13.96 -36.69 -21.26
C TYR A 407 13.93 -35.31 -20.63
N ALA A 408 15.07 -34.60 -20.54
CA ALA A 408 15.15 -33.25 -20.01
C ALA A 408 14.20 -32.29 -20.75
N THR A 409 14.25 -32.30 -22.08
CA THR A 409 13.34 -31.49 -22.91
C THR A 409 11.86 -31.83 -22.70
N ALA A 410 11.55 -33.11 -22.49
CA ALA A 410 10.17 -33.52 -22.17
C ALA A 410 9.70 -32.95 -20.82
N GLN A 411 10.55 -32.99 -19.80
CA GLN A 411 10.24 -32.40 -18.48
C GLN A 411 10.10 -30.87 -18.56
N GLU A 412 10.96 -30.20 -19.31
CA GLU A 412 10.87 -28.75 -19.52
C GLU A 412 9.58 -28.36 -20.27
N LYS A 413 9.15 -29.12 -21.25
CA LYS A 413 7.83 -28.96 -21.89
C LYS A 413 6.66 -29.16 -20.90
N HIS A 414 6.88 -29.93 -19.83
CA HIS A 414 5.90 -30.04 -18.72
C HIS A 414 6.05 -28.91 -17.68
N GLY A 415 6.95 -27.93 -17.89
CA GLY A 415 7.16 -26.77 -17.04
C GLY A 415 8.09 -27.00 -15.85
N ASN A 416 8.82 -28.10 -15.87
CA ASN A 416 9.84 -28.39 -14.88
C ASN A 416 11.18 -27.74 -15.30
N THR A 417 12.01 -27.39 -14.33
CA THR A 417 13.42 -27.08 -14.56
C THR A 417 14.20 -28.38 -14.43
N ALA A 418 14.92 -28.78 -15.49
CA ALA A 418 15.74 -29.97 -15.47
C ALA A 418 17.14 -29.64 -14.94
N VAL A 419 17.50 -30.22 -13.80
CA VAL A 419 18.84 -30.11 -13.20
C VAL A 419 19.58 -31.41 -13.50
N PHE A 420 20.72 -31.29 -14.20
CA PHE A 420 21.57 -32.42 -14.56
C PHE A 420 22.51 -32.73 -13.39
N ALA A 421 22.69 -34.00 -13.08
CA ALA A 421 23.65 -34.48 -12.09
C ALA A 421 24.61 -35.47 -12.76
N ALA A 422 25.91 -35.17 -12.75
CA ALA A 422 26.93 -36.04 -13.27
C ALA A 422 27.92 -36.46 -12.16
N ILE A 423 28.41 -37.66 -12.25
CA ILE A 423 29.45 -38.23 -11.38
C ILE A 423 30.59 -38.75 -12.27
N ASP A 424 31.83 -38.35 -11.95
CA ASP A 424 33.04 -38.72 -12.64
C ASP A 424 32.90 -38.57 -14.18
N GLY A 425 32.34 -37.42 -14.64
CA GLY A 425 32.20 -37.07 -16.05
C GLY A 425 31.03 -37.74 -16.79
N LYS A 426 30.12 -38.45 -16.09
CA LYS A 426 28.95 -39.09 -16.72
C LYS A 426 27.66 -38.63 -16.05
N ILE A 427 26.66 -38.29 -16.83
CA ILE A 427 25.33 -37.94 -16.29
C ILE A 427 24.69 -39.20 -15.70
N VAL A 428 24.33 -39.12 -14.44
CA VAL A 428 23.73 -40.23 -13.66
C VAL A 428 22.26 -39.98 -13.32
N ALA A 429 21.84 -38.71 -13.23
CA ALA A 429 20.45 -38.38 -12.96
C ALA A 429 20.04 -37.03 -13.55
N ILE A 430 18.73 -36.88 -13.74
CA ILE A 430 18.04 -35.58 -13.91
C ILE A 430 17.05 -35.43 -12.77
N ILE A 431 17.12 -34.27 -12.10
CA ILE A 431 16.17 -33.89 -11.08
C ILE A 431 15.29 -32.80 -11.69
N SER A 432 13.99 -33.09 -11.75
CA SER A 432 12.98 -32.17 -12.29
C SER A 432 12.38 -31.38 -11.14
N ILE A 433 12.42 -30.06 -11.23
CA ILE A 433 11.93 -29.14 -10.19
C ILE A 433 10.89 -28.22 -10.82
N ALA A 434 9.75 -28.05 -10.19
CA ALA A 434 8.75 -27.07 -10.60
C ALA A 434 8.36 -26.17 -9.44
N ASP A 435 8.06 -24.92 -9.78
CA ASP A 435 7.47 -23.96 -8.87
C ASP A 435 6.00 -23.75 -9.28
N GLU A 436 5.10 -23.92 -8.32
CA GLU A 436 3.67 -23.92 -8.58
C GLU A 436 3.14 -22.51 -8.83
N ILE A 437 2.33 -22.35 -9.89
CA ILE A 437 1.65 -21.08 -10.18
C ILE A 437 0.70 -20.75 -9.02
N ARG A 438 0.67 -19.49 -8.58
CA ARG A 438 -0.23 -19.04 -7.51
C ARG A 438 -1.69 -19.25 -7.91
N ASP A 439 -2.50 -19.70 -6.96
CA ASP A 439 -3.91 -20.04 -7.19
C ASP A 439 -4.74 -18.85 -7.66
N ASP A 440 -4.38 -17.65 -7.24
CA ASP A 440 -5.07 -16.40 -7.56
C ASP A 440 -4.50 -15.67 -8.80
N ALA A 441 -3.35 -16.09 -9.35
CA ALA A 441 -2.68 -15.40 -10.45
C ALA A 441 -3.59 -15.22 -11.66
N LYS A 442 -4.23 -16.30 -12.13
CA LYS A 442 -5.12 -16.26 -13.30
C LYS A 442 -6.30 -15.30 -13.12
N GLN A 443 -6.89 -15.29 -11.91
CA GLN A 443 -7.98 -14.38 -11.58
C GLN A 443 -7.50 -12.93 -11.56
N ALA A 444 -6.37 -12.65 -10.90
CA ALA A 444 -5.82 -11.32 -10.77
C ALA A 444 -5.47 -10.71 -12.15
N LEU A 445 -4.81 -11.48 -13.01
CA LEU A 445 -4.47 -11.05 -14.38
C LEU A 445 -5.72 -10.76 -15.22
N ALA A 446 -6.75 -11.60 -15.14
CA ALA A 446 -8.01 -11.37 -15.82
C ALA A 446 -8.73 -10.10 -15.32
N GLU A 447 -8.66 -9.81 -14.02
CA GLU A 447 -9.21 -8.60 -13.43
C GLU A 447 -8.44 -7.35 -13.88
N LEU A 448 -7.11 -7.38 -13.86
CA LEU A 448 -6.25 -6.28 -14.33
C LEU A 448 -6.55 -5.96 -15.81
N ARG A 449 -6.70 -6.98 -16.65
CA ARG A 449 -7.06 -6.81 -18.07
C ARG A 449 -8.43 -6.14 -18.24
N LYS A 450 -9.44 -6.57 -17.47
CA LYS A 450 -10.78 -5.92 -17.46
C LYS A 450 -10.73 -4.46 -17.01
N GLN A 451 -9.76 -4.10 -16.18
CA GLN A 451 -9.58 -2.75 -15.68
C GLN A 451 -8.79 -1.85 -16.63
N GLY A 452 -8.28 -2.38 -17.74
CA GLY A 452 -7.67 -1.63 -18.83
C GLY A 452 -6.15 -1.69 -18.91
N VAL A 453 -5.52 -2.69 -18.28
CA VAL A 453 -4.12 -3.03 -18.55
C VAL A 453 -4.03 -3.59 -19.97
N LYS A 454 -3.10 -3.06 -20.77
CA LYS A 454 -2.97 -3.39 -22.20
C LYS A 454 -1.99 -4.52 -22.45
N ARG A 455 -0.85 -4.51 -21.71
CA ARG A 455 0.24 -5.49 -21.88
C ARG A 455 0.60 -6.08 -20.52
N MET A 456 0.77 -7.41 -20.49
CA MET A 456 1.24 -8.17 -19.34
C MET A 456 2.38 -9.05 -19.80
N ILE A 457 3.56 -8.81 -19.27
CA ILE A 457 4.84 -9.35 -19.72
C ILE A 457 5.48 -10.10 -18.56
N MET A 458 6.09 -11.25 -18.83
CA MET A 458 6.88 -11.97 -17.84
C MET A 458 8.37 -11.89 -18.19
N LEU A 459 9.20 -11.53 -17.21
CA LEU A 459 10.65 -11.60 -17.30
C LEU A 459 11.16 -12.67 -16.35
N THR A 460 12.02 -13.58 -16.83
CA THR A 460 12.54 -14.67 -16.01
C THR A 460 13.95 -15.09 -16.40
N GLY A 461 14.74 -15.53 -15.41
CA GLY A 461 16.04 -16.20 -15.64
C GLY A 461 15.92 -17.65 -16.09
N ASP A 462 14.70 -18.23 -16.09
CA ASP A 462 14.46 -19.61 -16.48
C ASP A 462 14.62 -19.84 -17.98
N ASN A 463 14.61 -21.13 -18.35
CA ASN A 463 14.67 -21.53 -19.75
C ASN A 463 13.38 -21.19 -20.51
N GLU A 464 13.51 -21.10 -21.84
CA GLU A 464 12.45 -20.73 -22.79
C GLU A 464 11.19 -21.62 -22.69
N HIS A 465 11.35 -22.93 -22.49
CA HIS A 465 10.24 -23.88 -22.45
C HIS A 465 9.36 -23.68 -21.20
N THR A 466 10.01 -23.53 -20.04
CA THR A 466 9.32 -23.27 -18.77
C THR A 466 8.61 -21.93 -18.80
N ALA A 467 9.30 -20.88 -19.30
CA ALA A 467 8.74 -19.54 -19.43
C ALA A 467 7.49 -19.53 -20.32
N LYS A 468 7.60 -20.15 -21.51
CA LYS A 468 6.47 -20.26 -22.44
C LYS A 468 5.25 -20.93 -21.80
N LYS A 469 5.46 -22.05 -21.10
CA LYS A 469 4.37 -22.78 -20.47
C LYS A 469 3.63 -21.93 -19.44
N VAL A 470 4.34 -21.23 -18.55
CA VAL A 470 3.73 -20.33 -17.56
C VAL A 470 2.97 -19.19 -18.24
N ALA A 471 3.57 -18.58 -19.27
CA ALA A 471 2.94 -17.51 -20.04
C ALA A 471 1.64 -17.97 -20.70
N ASP A 472 1.65 -19.14 -21.35
CA ASP A 472 0.48 -19.73 -22.02
C ASP A 472 -0.62 -20.08 -21.01
N GLN A 473 -0.29 -20.63 -19.84
CA GLN A 473 -1.25 -20.98 -18.78
C GLN A 473 -1.93 -19.77 -18.16
N LEU A 474 -1.18 -18.66 -18.02
CA LEU A 474 -1.67 -17.42 -17.43
C LEU A 474 -2.27 -16.46 -18.46
N GLY A 475 -2.08 -16.72 -19.77
CA GLY A 475 -2.56 -15.86 -20.85
C GLY A 475 -1.84 -14.51 -20.89
N LEU A 476 -0.51 -14.51 -20.67
CA LEU A 476 0.33 -13.33 -20.79
C LEU A 476 0.53 -12.97 -22.28
N ASP A 477 0.79 -11.70 -22.54
CA ASP A 477 0.96 -11.20 -23.91
C ASP A 477 2.36 -11.50 -24.44
N GLU A 478 3.37 -11.46 -23.55
CA GLU A 478 4.79 -11.66 -23.89
C GLU A 478 5.53 -12.30 -22.72
N TYR A 479 6.64 -12.96 -23.02
CA TYR A 479 7.61 -13.43 -22.03
C TYR A 479 9.02 -13.33 -22.58
N HIS A 480 9.99 -13.14 -21.69
CA HIS A 480 11.42 -13.17 -22.00
C HIS A 480 12.12 -14.05 -20.99
N ALA A 481 12.88 -15.01 -21.49
CA ALA A 481 13.55 -16.06 -20.73
C ALA A 481 15.07 -15.83 -20.69
N GLN A 482 15.77 -16.55 -19.80
CA GLN A 482 17.23 -16.54 -19.66
C GLN A 482 17.82 -15.14 -19.38
N LEU A 483 17.08 -14.28 -18.70
CA LEU A 483 17.49 -12.92 -18.38
C LEU A 483 18.32 -12.86 -17.11
N LEU A 484 19.36 -12.05 -17.12
CA LEU A 484 20.07 -11.60 -15.94
C LEU A 484 19.33 -10.41 -15.28
N PRO A 485 19.58 -10.09 -14.00
CA PRO A 485 18.94 -8.95 -13.34
C PRO A 485 19.10 -7.62 -14.09
N GLN A 486 20.24 -7.38 -14.73
CA GLN A 486 20.50 -6.19 -15.53
C GLN A 486 19.62 -6.12 -16.80
N ASP A 487 19.41 -7.26 -17.47
CA ASP A 487 18.57 -7.34 -18.66
C ASP A 487 17.12 -6.96 -18.33
N LYS A 488 16.65 -7.31 -17.13
CA LYS A 488 15.31 -6.92 -16.65
C LYS A 488 15.18 -5.41 -16.52
N VAL A 489 16.20 -4.73 -15.99
CA VAL A 489 16.24 -3.26 -15.89
C VAL A 489 16.18 -2.62 -17.28
N GLU A 490 17.05 -3.06 -18.19
CA GLU A 490 17.08 -2.54 -19.57
C GLU A 490 15.74 -2.73 -20.29
N TYR A 491 15.05 -3.83 -20.02
CA TYR A 491 13.74 -4.08 -20.61
C TYR A 491 12.66 -3.12 -20.07
N VAL A 492 12.66 -2.84 -18.77
CA VAL A 492 11.77 -1.85 -18.15
C VAL A 492 12.03 -0.46 -18.72
N GLU A 493 13.31 -0.03 -18.80
CA GLU A 493 13.70 1.26 -19.38
C GLU A 493 13.27 1.38 -20.85
N LYS A 494 13.40 0.32 -21.63
CA LYS A 494 12.94 0.27 -23.01
C LYS A 494 11.44 0.52 -23.13
N LEU A 495 10.61 -0.14 -22.31
CA LEU A 495 9.17 0.06 -22.29
C LEU A 495 8.78 1.50 -21.92
N GLN A 496 9.47 2.09 -20.94
CA GLN A 496 9.29 3.48 -20.55
C GLN A 496 9.68 4.43 -21.69
N ALA A 497 10.78 4.17 -22.40
CA ALA A 497 11.21 4.94 -23.57
C ALA A 497 10.22 4.84 -24.75
N GLU A 498 9.49 3.73 -24.88
CA GLU A 498 8.38 3.55 -25.83
C GLU A 498 7.13 4.34 -25.42
N GLY A 499 7.11 4.96 -24.23
CA GLY A 499 6.01 5.80 -23.73
C GLY A 499 4.97 5.03 -22.92
N HIS A 500 5.26 3.83 -22.47
CA HIS A 500 4.41 3.06 -21.56
C HIS A 500 4.58 3.53 -20.12
N VAL A 501 3.52 3.42 -19.32
CA VAL A 501 3.58 3.56 -17.87
C VAL A 501 3.67 2.15 -17.28
N VAL A 502 4.84 1.82 -16.77
CA VAL A 502 5.24 0.45 -16.43
C VAL A 502 5.13 0.20 -14.92
N ALA A 503 4.45 -0.88 -14.54
CA ALA A 503 4.54 -1.44 -13.19
C ALA A 503 5.41 -2.71 -13.24
N MET A 504 6.39 -2.82 -12.34
CA MET A 504 7.20 -4.04 -12.14
C MET A 504 6.78 -4.72 -10.84
N VAL A 505 6.46 -6.00 -10.93
CA VAL A 505 6.06 -6.84 -9.79
C VAL A 505 7.11 -7.93 -9.59
N GLY A 506 7.71 -8.00 -8.42
CA GLY A 506 8.76 -8.96 -8.08
C GLY A 506 8.76 -9.35 -6.60
N ASP A 507 9.60 -10.33 -6.23
CA ASP A 507 9.84 -10.74 -4.85
C ASP A 507 10.88 -9.86 -4.13
N GLY A 508 11.61 -9.05 -4.88
CA GLY A 508 12.54 -8.04 -4.38
C GLY A 508 13.98 -8.50 -4.14
N LEU A 509 14.29 -9.79 -4.11
CA LEU A 509 15.66 -10.27 -3.88
C LEU A 509 16.57 -10.01 -5.09
N ASN A 510 16.12 -10.40 -6.27
CA ASN A 510 16.88 -10.25 -7.52
C ASN A 510 16.36 -9.10 -8.38
N ASP A 511 15.13 -8.65 -8.12
CA ASP A 511 14.39 -7.71 -8.97
C ASP A 511 14.37 -6.28 -8.42
N ALA A 512 14.94 -6.04 -7.21
CA ALA A 512 14.97 -4.72 -6.59
C ALA A 512 15.44 -3.59 -7.54
N PRO A 513 16.48 -3.78 -8.38
CA PRO A 513 16.86 -2.75 -9.35
C PRO A 513 15.78 -2.48 -10.41
N ALA A 514 15.11 -3.51 -10.93
CA ALA A 514 14.04 -3.38 -11.91
C ALA A 514 12.77 -2.78 -11.30
N ILE A 515 12.44 -3.16 -10.04
CA ILE A 515 11.35 -2.59 -9.24
C ILE A 515 11.58 -1.09 -9.03
N ALA A 516 12.80 -0.69 -8.64
CA ALA A 516 13.16 0.72 -8.44
C ALA A 516 13.17 1.56 -9.74
N THR A 517 13.40 0.93 -10.89
CA THR A 517 13.46 1.60 -12.20
C THR A 517 12.08 1.84 -12.79
N ALA A 518 11.11 0.98 -12.51
CA ALA A 518 9.75 1.08 -13.04
C ALA A 518 9.04 2.37 -12.56
N ASP A 519 7.99 2.81 -13.29
CA ASP A 519 7.14 3.92 -12.83
C ASP A 519 6.41 3.59 -11.54
N ILE A 520 6.11 2.32 -11.31
CA ILE A 520 5.58 1.75 -10.08
C ILE A 520 6.27 0.43 -9.79
N GLY A 521 6.94 0.35 -8.66
CA GLY A 521 7.50 -0.88 -8.11
C GLY A 521 6.54 -1.56 -7.14
N LEU A 522 6.30 -2.87 -7.34
CA LEU A 522 5.51 -3.69 -6.39
C LEU A 522 6.37 -4.83 -5.85
N ALA A 523 6.31 -5.01 -4.54
CA ALA A 523 6.96 -6.13 -3.86
C ALA A 523 5.93 -7.08 -3.24
N MET A 524 6.26 -8.38 -3.26
CA MET A 524 5.56 -9.40 -2.48
C MET A 524 6.03 -9.31 -1.02
N GLY A 525 5.11 -9.38 -0.04
CA GLY A 525 5.39 -9.05 1.36
C GLY A 525 5.93 -10.21 2.20
N GLU A 526 5.43 -11.44 2.00
CA GLU A 526 5.80 -12.63 2.80
C GLU A 526 7.19 -13.19 2.42
N GLY A 527 7.58 -13.03 1.16
CA GLY A 527 8.93 -13.38 0.65
C GLY A 527 9.87 -12.18 0.53
N GLY A 528 9.35 -10.96 0.77
CA GLY A 528 10.11 -9.72 0.60
C GLY A 528 11.08 -9.49 1.75
N THR A 529 12.36 -9.26 1.41
CA THR A 529 13.33 -8.75 2.36
C THR A 529 12.95 -7.33 2.80
N ASP A 530 13.45 -6.88 3.95
CA ASP A 530 13.30 -5.48 4.39
C ASP A 530 13.69 -4.50 3.27
N ILE A 531 14.65 -4.87 2.41
CA ILE A 531 15.10 -4.09 1.23
C ILE A 531 14.00 -3.92 0.18
N SER A 532 13.23 -4.98 -0.12
CA SER A 532 12.14 -4.88 -1.10
C SER A 532 10.97 -4.07 -0.57
N MET A 533 10.69 -4.16 0.74
CA MET A 533 9.69 -3.31 1.38
C MET A 533 10.09 -1.84 1.37
N GLU A 534 11.38 -1.50 1.52
CA GLU A 534 11.86 -0.12 1.43
C GLU A 534 11.83 0.43 0.00
N THR A 535 12.19 -0.38 -0.99
CA THR A 535 12.39 0.04 -2.38
C THR A 535 11.08 0.15 -3.18
N ALA A 536 10.11 -0.72 -2.92
CA ALA A 536 8.86 -0.76 -3.66
C ALA A 536 7.90 0.37 -3.27
N ASP A 537 7.12 0.86 -4.23
CA ASP A 537 6.03 1.83 -4.02
C ASP A 537 4.78 1.20 -3.42
N ILE A 538 4.59 -0.10 -3.66
CA ILE A 538 3.44 -0.87 -3.17
C ILE A 538 3.95 -2.22 -2.64
N VAL A 539 3.46 -2.62 -1.45
CA VAL A 539 3.75 -3.92 -0.85
C VAL A 539 2.47 -4.74 -0.72
N LEU A 540 2.49 -5.98 -1.21
CA LEU A 540 1.36 -6.92 -1.14
C LEU A 540 1.56 -7.86 0.05
N MET A 541 0.88 -7.61 1.15
CA MET A 541 1.16 -8.22 2.46
C MET A 541 0.88 -9.73 2.55
N ALA A 542 -0.06 -10.26 1.78
CA ALA A 542 -0.40 -11.69 1.77
C ALA A 542 0.12 -12.40 0.53
N ASP A 543 1.07 -11.83 -0.19
CA ASP A 543 1.63 -12.39 -1.41
C ASP A 543 0.58 -12.80 -2.46
N ARG A 544 -0.54 -12.07 -2.52
CA ARG A 544 -1.63 -12.32 -3.47
C ARG A 544 -1.71 -11.26 -4.55
N LEU A 545 -1.68 -11.70 -5.78
CA LEU A 545 -1.84 -10.82 -6.94
C LEU A 545 -3.25 -10.20 -7.02
N THR A 546 -4.25 -10.79 -6.37
CA THR A 546 -5.57 -10.19 -6.21
C THR A 546 -5.56 -8.93 -5.37
N GLN A 547 -4.61 -8.76 -4.44
CA GLN A 547 -4.39 -7.49 -3.72
C GLN A 547 -3.90 -6.40 -4.67
N PHE A 548 -3.04 -6.75 -5.63
CA PHE A 548 -2.63 -5.82 -6.69
C PHE A 548 -3.79 -5.40 -7.59
N SER A 549 -4.62 -6.35 -8.06
CA SER A 549 -5.80 -6.02 -8.86
C SER A 549 -6.77 -5.10 -8.12
N HIS A 550 -6.90 -5.27 -6.79
CA HIS A 550 -7.65 -4.38 -5.92
C HIS A 550 -7.03 -2.99 -5.85
N ALA A 551 -5.72 -2.88 -5.57
CA ALA A 551 -4.98 -1.62 -5.50
C ALA A 551 -5.10 -0.81 -6.80
N TYR A 552 -4.96 -1.47 -7.96
CA TYR A 552 -5.11 -0.85 -9.26
C TYR A 552 -6.53 -0.30 -9.51
N SER A 553 -7.55 -1.09 -9.16
CA SER A 553 -8.96 -0.69 -9.22
C SER A 553 -9.25 0.52 -8.33
N LEU A 554 -8.70 0.48 -7.11
CA LEU A 554 -8.82 1.52 -6.10
C LEU A 554 -8.15 2.83 -6.53
N ALA A 555 -6.94 2.77 -7.12
CA ALA A 555 -6.26 3.93 -7.66
C ALA A 555 -7.10 4.63 -8.73
N LYS A 556 -7.65 3.87 -9.68
CA LYS A 556 -8.57 4.42 -10.70
C LYS A 556 -9.84 5.03 -10.09
N ALA A 557 -10.39 4.40 -9.07
CA ALA A 557 -11.57 4.92 -8.37
C ALA A 557 -11.24 6.21 -7.61
N THR A 558 -10.08 6.29 -6.97
CA THR A 558 -9.59 7.47 -6.23
C THR A 558 -9.41 8.66 -7.17
N ILE A 559 -8.74 8.47 -8.30
CA ILE A 559 -8.57 9.56 -9.29
C ILE A 559 -9.91 10.00 -9.90
N ARG A 560 -10.80 9.07 -10.16
CA ARG A 560 -12.16 9.41 -10.62
C ARG A 560 -12.93 10.22 -9.57
N ASN A 561 -12.80 9.84 -8.29
CA ASN A 561 -13.42 10.56 -7.18
C ASN A 561 -12.86 11.98 -7.05
N MET A 562 -11.53 12.16 -7.15
CA MET A 562 -10.89 13.48 -7.16
C MET A 562 -11.44 14.36 -8.30
N LYS A 563 -11.55 13.82 -9.51
CA LYS A 563 -12.13 14.54 -10.65
C LYS A 563 -13.59 14.95 -10.40
N GLN A 564 -14.39 14.07 -9.79
CA GLN A 564 -15.77 14.40 -9.40
C GLN A 564 -15.80 15.53 -8.36
N ASN A 565 -14.95 15.45 -7.34
CA ASN A 565 -14.82 16.46 -6.29
C ASN A 565 -14.40 17.81 -6.88
N THR A 566 -13.43 17.82 -7.78
CA THR A 566 -13.03 19.04 -8.50
C THR A 566 -14.18 19.64 -9.30
N PHE A 567 -14.94 18.81 -10.02
CA PHE A 567 -16.10 19.28 -10.79
C PHE A 567 -17.19 19.86 -9.90
N ILE A 568 -17.51 19.20 -8.77
CA ILE A 568 -18.49 19.70 -7.79
C ILE A 568 -18.03 21.04 -7.22
N ALA A 569 -16.75 21.14 -6.78
CA ALA A 569 -16.21 22.34 -6.17
C ALA A 569 -16.22 23.53 -7.15
N VAL A 570 -15.65 23.36 -8.33
CA VAL A 570 -15.59 24.43 -9.36
C VAL A 570 -16.98 24.79 -9.83
N GLY A 571 -17.84 23.81 -10.11
CA GLY A 571 -19.21 24.05 -10.56
C GLY A 571 -20.04 24.85 -9.57
N THR A 572 -19.92 24.51 -8.27
CA THR A 572 -20.62 25.26 -7.20
C THR A 572 -20.14 26.71 -7.13
N VAL A 573 -18.82 26.94 -7.14
CA VAL A 573 -18.26 28.31 -7.09
C VAL A 573 -18.72 29.12 -8.29
N VAL A 574 -18.65 28.59 -9.50
CA VAL A 574 -19.08 29.29 -10.73
C VAL A 574 -20.57 29.67 -10.65
N LEU A 575 -21.44 28.75 -10.26
CA LEU A 575 -22.87 29.00 -10.12
C LEU A 575 -23.17 30.08 -9.07
N LEU A 576 -22.48 30.01 -7.93
CA LEU A 576 -22.63 31.00 -6.86
C LEU A 576 -22.15 32.38 -7.30
N LEU A 577 -21.01 32.49 -7.99
CA LEU A 577 -20.51 33.77 -8.51
C LEU A 577 -21.46 34.41 -9.52
N ILE A 578 -22.06 33.61 -10.41
CA ILE A 578 -23.10 34.10 -11.32
C ILE A 578 -24.32 34.64 -10.51
N GLY A 579 -24.72 33.92 -9.46
CA GLY A 579 -25.82 34.33 -8.60
C GLY A 579 -25.51 35.62 -7.82
N VAL A 580 -24.28 35.83 -7.37
CA VAL A 580 -23.84 37.07 -6.72
C VAL A 580 -23.89 38.24 -7.68
N LEU A 581 -23.36 38.08 -8.89
CA LEU A 581 -23.36 39.13 -9.89
C LEU A 581 -24.79 39.52 -10.37
N ASN A 582 -25.72 38.56 -10.34
CA ASN A 582 -27.13 38.80 -10.64
C ASN A 582 -27.95 39.29 -9.43
N GLY A 583 -27.34 39.43 -8.24
CA GLY A 583 -27.99 39.86 -7.01
C GLY A 583 -28.94 38.84 -6.40
N THR A 584 -28.93 37.58 -6.83
CA THR A 584 -29.80 36.49 -6.30
C THR A 584 -29.18 35.73 -5.14
N VAL A 585 -27.86 35.81 -4.98
CA VAL A 585 -27.13 35.16 -3.90
C VAL A 585 -26.54 36.23 -2.98
N HIS A 586 -26.91 36.15 -1.70
CA HIS A 586 -26.39 36.99 -0.63
C HIS A 586 -25.29 36.30 0.15
N LEU A 587 -24.53 37.03 0.98
CA LEU A 587 -23.35 36.53 1.68
C LEU A 587 -23.65 35.29 2.54
N ALA A 588 -24.69 35.34 3.38
CA ALA A 588 -25.05 34.24 4.26
C ALA A 588 -25.56 32.99 3.51
N SER A 589 -26.45 33.18 2.51
CA SER A 589 -26.95 32.06 1.69
C SER A 589 -25.88 31.43 0.82
N GLY A 590 -25.01 32.26 0.24
CA GLY A 590 -23.88 31.80 -0.55
C GLY A 590 -22.88 31.01 0.27
N MET A 591 -22.55 31.48 1.47
CA MET A 591 -21.67 30.77 2.38
C MET A 591 -22.25 29.43 2.85
N PHE A 592 -23.57 29.37 3.11
CA PHE A 592 -24.22 28.10 3.44
C PHE A 592 -24.10 27.07 2.31
N ILE A 593 -24.35 27.46 1.05
CA ILE A 593 -24.22 26.58 -0.11
C ILE A 593 -22.76 26.18 -0.32
N HIS A 594 -21.82 27.12 -0.11
CA HIS A 594 -20.40 26.87 -0.19
C HIS A 594 -19.95 25.80 0.83
N GLU A 595 -20.29 25.95 2.11
CA GLU A 595 -19.96 24.97 3.16
C GLU A 595 -20.65 23.62 2.91
N ALA A 596 -21.91 23.63 2.42
CA ALA A 596 -22.59 22.41 2.00
C ALA A 596 -21.83 21.68 0.88
N SER A 597 -21.22 22.40 -0.06
CA SER A 597 -20.40 21.80 -1.13
C SER A 597 -19.12 21.19 -0.61
N VAL A 598 -18.47 21.80 0.39
CA VAL A 598 -17.30 21.23 1.09
C VAL A 598 -17.68 19.89 1.73
N LEU A 599 -18.78 19.86 2.47
CA LEU A 599 -19.27 18.61 3.09
C LEU A 599 -19.62 17.54 2.06
N LEU A 600 -20.23 17.92 0.93
CA LEU A 600 -20.55 17.00 -0.17
C LEU A 600 -19.29 16.36 -0.75
N VAL A 601 -18.25 17.15 -0.99
CA VAL A 601 -16.95 16.70 -1.50
C VAL A 601 -16.30 15.72 -0.52
N ILE A 602 -16.31 16.04 0.76
CA ILE A 602 -15.77 15.17 1.82
C ILE A 602 -16.55 13.83 1.87
N LEU A 603 -17.88 13.87 1.89
CA LEU A 603 -18.73 12.67 1.90
C LEU A 603 -18.51 11.81 0.65
N ASN A 604 -18.31 12.45 -0.50
CA ASN A 604 -17.99 11.74 -1.73
C ASN A 604 -16.63 11.03 -1.64
N GLY A 605 -15.59 11.67 -1.07
CA GLY A 605 -14.29 11.08 -0.82
C GLY A 605 -14.36 9.88 0.14
N MET A 606 -15.13 10.00 1.22
CA MET A 606 -15.32 8.91 2.21
C MET A 606 -15.93 7.62 1.61
N ARG A 607 -16.60 7.67 0.46
CA ARG A 607 -17.10 6.46 -0.23
C ARG A 607 -15.98 5.48 -0.56
N LEU A 608 -14.75 5.96 -0.69
CA LEU A 608 -13.58 5.13 -0.96
C LEU A 608 -13.20 4.23 0.23
N ILE A 609 -13.53 4.60 1.46
CA ILE A 609 -13.32 3.75 2.66
C ILE A 609 -14.05 2.40 2.52
N GLY A 610 -15.23 2.41 1.91
CA GLY A 610 -16.04 1.20 1.66
C GLY A 610 -15.92 0.65 0.25
N PHE A 611 -14.90 1.05 -0.52
CA PHE A 611 -14.71 0.56 -1.88
C PHE A 611 -14.58 -0.97 -1.89
N ASN A 612 -15.28 -1.65 -2.78
CA ASN A 612 -15.41 -3.11 -2.91
C ASN A 612 -16.46 -3.82 -2.04
N ARG A 613 -17.07 -3.17 -1.05
CA ARG A 613 -18.16 -3.79 -0.25
C ARG A 613 -19.37 -4.21 -1.11
N LYS A 614 -19.60 -3.55 -2.25
CA LYS A 614 -20.72 -3.87 -3.17
C LYS A 614 -20.50 -5.11 -4.05
N ARG A 615 -19.26 -5.53 -4.29
CA ARG A 615 -18.96 -6.71 -5.12
C ARG A 615 -19.21 -8.04 -4.38
N LYS A 616 -18.95 -8.10 -3.07
CA LYS A 616 -19.24 -9.31 -2.24
C LYS A 616 -20.75 -9.58 -2.14
N ASN A 617 -21.59 -8.55 -2.06
CA ASN A 617 -23.03 -8.71 -1.96
C ASN A 617 -23.71 -9.17 -3.27
N ASN A 618 -23.11 -8.88 -4.43
CA ASN A 618 -23.61 -9.35 -5.72
C ASN A 618 -23.16 -10.78 -6.07
N LEU A 619 -22.09 -11.28 -5.46
CA LEU A 619 -21.63 -12.67 -5.63
C LEU A 619 -22.32 -13.65 -4.67
N SER A 620 -22.89 -13.16 -3.56
CA SER A 620 -23.72 -13.98 -2.65
C SER A 620 -25.20 -14.10 -3.07
N LEU A 621 -25.57 -13.45 -4.19
CA LEU A 621 -26.93 -13.49 -4.78
C LEU A 621 -26.96 -14.20 -6.15
N GLN A 622 -25.84 -14.81 -6.58
CA GLN A 622 -25.74 -15.78 -7.67
C GLN A 622 -25.31 -17.16 -7.12
#